data_3da4c590ed3244661737e9b41b274bbe
#
_entry.id   3da4c590ed3244661737e9b41b274bbe
#
_cell.length_a   1.000
_cell.length_b   1.000
_cell.length_c   1.000
_cell.angle_alpha   90.00
_cell.angle_beta   90.00
_cell.angle_gamma   90.00
#
_symmetry.space_group_name_H-M   'P 1'
#
loop_
_entity.id
_entity.type
_entity.pdbx_description
1 polymer ?
#
loop_
_entity_poly.entity_id
_entity_poly.type
_entity_poly.pdbx_seq_one_letter_code
_entity_poly.pdbx_strand_id
1 'polypeptide(L)'
;MNYAAILAGGIGKRMNSTIPKQFLNIGDKPIIIYTILEFIKNRNIDKIIIAIHKEWKSYLLTLLNNFKISDERISVVVGGNERIDTIENIVNFIAELNGVNDDDKIIIHDAVRPFISQRIIDSSLSALVDHSAV
;
A
#
# COMPACT_ATOMS: atom_id res chain seq x y z
N MET A 1 -6.69 -13.94 6.54
CA MET A 1 -6.48 -12.51 6.79
C MET A 1 -6.70 -11.71 5.52
N ASN A 2 -7.08 -10.45 5.67
CA ASN A 2 -7.25 -9.52 4.56
C ASN A 2 -6.09 -8.53 4.55
N TYR A 3 -5.29 -8.56 3.51
CA TYR A 3 -4.12 -7.70 3.33
C TYR A 3 -4.41 -6.59 2.33
N ALA A 4 -3.94 -5.39 2.60
CA ALA A 4 -3.86 -4.31 1.62
C ALA A 4 -2.39 -4.07 1.28
N ALA A 5 -2.04 -4.15 0.00
CA ALA A 5 -0.70 -3.88 -0.50
C ALA A 5 -0.73 -2.56 -1.28
N ILE A 6 -0.10 -1.53 -0.73
CA ILE A 6 -0.01 -0.22 -1.36
C ILE A 6 1.34 -0.12 -2.09
N LEU A 7 1.30 -0.06 -3.41
CA LEU A 7 2.49 0.00 -4.24
C LEU A 7 2.94 1.45 -4.43
N ALA A 8 4.07 1.80 -3.82
CA ALA A 8 4.69 3.12 -3.88
C ALA A 8 6.12 3.07 -4.43
N GLY A 9 6.46 2.03 -5.20
CA GLY A 9 7.82 1.79 -5.67
C GLY A 9 8.28 2.66 -6.84
N GLY A 10 7.36 3.33 -7.55
CA GLY A 10 7.70 4.18 -8.69
C GLY A 10 8.48 5.42 -8.29
N ILE A 11 9.57 5.70 -8.98
CA ILE A 11 10.40 6.90 -8.75
C ILE A 11 10.05 8.05 -9.69
N GLY A 12 8.98 7.93 -10.47
CA GLY A 12 8.47 9.01 -11.31
C GLY A 12 9.40 9.43 -12.45
N LYS A 13 10.11 8.50 -13.07
CA LYS A 13 11.06 8.75 -14.17
C LYS A 13 10.48 9.54 -15.35
N ARG A 14 9.14 9.58 -15.48
CA ARG A 14 8.45 10.26 -16.59
C ARG A 14 8.16 11.74 -16.32
N MET A 15 8.31 12.18 -15.09
CA MET A 15 8.08 13.56 -14.70
C MET A 15 9.40 14.11 -14.19
N ASN A 16 10.11 14.94 -14.88
CA ASN A 16 11.38 15.58 -14.49
C ASN A 16 11.35 16.18 -13.05
N SER A 17 10.76 15.47 -12.13
CA SER A 17 10.59 15.83 -10.73
C SER A 17 11.67 15.16 -9.89
N THR A 18 12.28 15.92 -8.99
CA THR A 18 13.23 15.42 -8.01
C THR A 18 12.55 14.59 -6.92
N ILE A 19 11.22 14.68 -6.82
CA ILE A 19 10.40 14.00 -5.82
C ILE A 19 9.46 13.02 -6.53
N PRO A 20 9.37 11.74 -6.12
CA PRO A 20 8.40 10.80 -6.65
C PRO A 20 6.97 11.32 -6.56
N LYS A 21 6.16 10.98 -7.55
CA LYS A 21 4.79 11.48 -7.72
C LYS A 21 3.92 11.26 -6.47
N GLN A 22 4.06 10.13 -5.80
CA GLN A 22 3.30 9.78 -4.60
C GLN A 22 3.52 10.73 -3.43
N PHE A 23 4.63 11.49 -3.42
CA PHE A 23 4.95 12.46 -2.39
C PHE A 23 4.55 13.89 -2.74
N LEU A 24 4.01 14.13 -3.93
CA LEU A 24 3.49 15.45 -4.29
C LEU A 24 2.22 15.76 -3.50
N ASN A 25 2.10 17.00 -3.03
CA ASN A 25 0.94 17.42 -2.24
C ASN A 25 -0.30 17.63 -3.11
N ILE A 26 -1.43 17.19 -2.59
CA ILE A 26 -2.76 17.64 -2.99
C ILE A 26 -3.33 18.39 -1.77
N GLY A 27 -3.42 19.70 -1.87
CA GLY A 27 -3.77 20.52 -0.72
C GLY A 27 -2.69 20.44 0.37
N ASP A 28 -3.05 20.01 1.55
CA ASP A 28 -2.18 19.98 2.73
C ASP A 28 -1.45 18.64 2.97
N LYS A 29 -1.68 17.64 2.11
CA LYS A 29 -1.10 16.30 2.29
C LYS A 29 -0.49 15.73 1.01
N PRO A 30 0.61 14.97 1.11
CA PRO A 30 1.08 14.14 0.00
C PRO A 30 0.03 13.12 -0.45
N ILE A 31 0.01 12.81 -1.74
CA ILE A 31 -0.95 11.86 -2.34
C ILE A 31 -0.98 10.53 -1.57
N ILE A 32 0.19 9.97 -1.25
CA ILE A 32 0.29 8.68 -0.56
C ILE A 32 -0.42 8.69 0.80
N ILE A 33 -0.42 9.83 1.50
CA ILE A 33 -1.07 9.93 2.82
C ILE A 33 -2.58 9.77 2.69
N TYR A 34 -3.21 10.37 1.68
CA TYR A 34 -4.64 10.18 1.41
C TYR A 34 -4.96 8.71 1.16
N THR A 35 -4.14 8.03 0.35
CA THR A 35 -4.32 6.60 0.05
C THR A 35 -4.21 5.75 1.30
N ILE A 36 -3.18 5.97 2.11
CA ILE A 36 -2.97 5.23 3.36
C ILE A 36 -4.14 5.43 4.32
N LEU A 37 -4.62 6.67 4.47
CA LEU A 37 -5.74 6.98 5.35
C LEU A 37 -7.02 6.27 4.94
N GLU A 38 -7.29 6.12 3.64
CA GLU A 38 -8.46 5.36 3.17
C GLU A 38 -8.40 3.89 3.57
N PHE A 39 -7.23 3.26 3.49
CA PHE A 39 -7.08 1.86 3.94
C PHE A 39 -7.15 1.73 5.47
N ILE A 40 -6.61 2.70 6.21
CA ILE A 40 -6.70 2.72 7.69
C ILE A 40 -8.17 2.76 8.16
N LYS A 41 -9.04 3.50 7.47
CA LYS A 41 -10.46 3.59 7.81
C LYS A 41 -11.17 2.24 7.70
N ASN A 42 -10.68 1.34 6.87
CA ASN A 42 -11.36 0.06 6.63
C ASN A 42 -11.01 -0.95 7.72
N ARG A 43 -12.02 -1.35 8.48
CA ARG A 43 -11.86 -2.29 9.59
C ARG A 43 -11.79 -3.76 9.15
N ASN A 44 -12.11 -4.05 7.90
CA ASN A 44 -12.01 -5.38 7.32
C ASN A 44 -10.60 -5.71 6.81
N ILE A 45 -9.70 -4.73 6.80
CA ILE A 45 -8.28 -4.93 6.47
C ILE A 45 -7.52 -5.26 7.76
N ASP A 46 -6.85 -6.39 7.77
CA ASP A 46 -6.07 -6.87 8.93
C ASP A 46 -4.62 -6.36 8.92
N LYS A 47 -4.03 -6.21 7.74
CA LYS A 47 -2.65 -5.71 7.57
C LYS A 47 -2.56 -4.79 6.36
N ILE A 48 -1.77 -3.73 6.49
CA ILE A 48 -1.50 -2.75 5.44
C ILE A 48 0.01 -2.77 5.16
N ILE A 49 0.40 -3.20 3.97
CA ILE A 49 1.80 -3.31 3.59
C ILE A 49 2.09 -2.25 2.54
N ILE A 50 3.01 -1.35 2.83
CA ILE A 50 3.41 -0.28 1.92
C ILE A 50 4.77 -0.65 1.34
N ALA A 51 4.82 -0.89 0.03
CA ALA A 51 6.07 -1.19 -0.66
C ALA A 51 6.62 0.07 -1.32
N ILE A 52 7.83 0.46 -0.95
CA ILE A 52 8.45 1.69 -1.41
C ILE A 52 9.89 1.46 -1.86
N HIS A 53 10.39 2.30 -2.78
CA HIS A 53 11.78 2.24 -3.18
C HIS A 53 12.71 2.49 -1.97
N LYS A 54 13.80 1.74 -1.89
CA LYS A 54 14.73 1.76 -0.75
C LYS A 54 15.22 3.16 -0.39
N GLU A 55 15.44 4.02 -1.38
CA GLU A 55 15.92 5.40 -1.18
C GLU A 55 14.88 6.30 -0.52
N TRP A 56 13.61 5.94 -0.57
CA TRP A 56 12.50 6.74 -0.05
C TRP A 56 11.86 6.16 1.22
N LYS A 57 12.36 5.02 1.69
CA LYS A 57 11.80 4.36 2.88
C LYS A 57 11.89 5.26 4.11
N SER A 58 13.06 5.83 4.38
CA SER A 58 13.25 6.74 5.53
C SER A 58 12.38 7.99 5.42
N TYR A 59 12.24 8.52 4.22
CA TYR A 59 11.35 9.66 3.96
C TYR A 59 9.89 9.33 4.27
N LEU A 60 9.41 8.16 3.83
CA LEU A 60 8.05 7.71 4.13
C LEU A 60 7.84 7.54 5.63
N LEU A 61 8.77 6.92 6.34
CA LEU A 61 8.66 6.73 7.79
C LEU A 61 8.57 8.07 8.52
N THR A 62 9.38 9.05 8.14
CA THR A 62 9.32 10.41 8.67
C THR A 62 7.96 11.05 8.36
N LEU A 63 7.45 10.86 7.15
CA LEU A 63 6.18 11.42 6.72
C LEU A 63 5.02 10.83 7.53
N LEU A 64 5.00 9.52 7.75
CA LEU A 64 3.99 8.87 8.60
C LEU A 64 4.00 9.46 10.01
N ASN A 65 5.18 9.67 10.57
CA ASN A 65 5.33 10.28 11.89
C ASN A 65 4.81 11.72 11.90
N ASN A 66 5.12 12.52 10.88
CA ASN A 66 4.69 13.91 10.79
C ASN A 66 3.15 14.03 10.71
N PHE A 67 2.48 13.11 10.06
CA PHE A 67 1.01 13.06 9.99
C PHE A 67 0.38 12.26 11.13
N LYS A 68 1.17 11.86 12.14
CA LYS A 68 0.71 11.13 13.33
C LYS A 68 -0.01 9.83 12.98
N ILE A 69 0.45 9.16 11.93
CA ILE A 69 -0.05 7.85 11.53
C ILE A 69 0.71 6.79 12.32
N SER A 70 0.03 6.19 13.29
CA SER A 70 0.57 5.16 14.16
C SER A 70 -0.45 4.01 14.26
N ASP A 71 -0.56 3.24 13.19
CA ASP A 71 -1.45 2.10 13.10
C ASP A 71 -0.60 0.82 13.08
N GLU A 72 -0.84 -0.07 14.03
CA GLU A 72 -0.06 -1.32 14.20
C GLU A 72 -0.21 -2.29 13.03
N ARG A 73 -1.23 -2.09 12.17
CA ARG A 73 -1.43 -2.90 10.97
C ARG A 73 -0.43 -2.57 9.86
N ILE A 74 0.23 -1.41 9.95
CA ILE A 74 1.12 -0.90 8.89
C ILE A 74 2.51 -1.51 8.99
N SER A 75 3.00 -2.03 7.87
CA SER A 75 4.38 -2.43 7.65
C SER A 75 4.91 -1.79 6.38
N VAL A 76 6.14 -1.32 6.41
CA VAL A 76 6.81 -0.73 5.24
C VAL A 76 7.90 -1.67 4.77
N VAL A 77 7.80 -2.10 3.52
CA VAL A 77 8.78 -3.00 2.88
C VAL A 77 9.43 -2.33 1.67
N VAL A 78 10.61 -2.80 1.31
CA VAL A 78 11.30 -2.31 0.12
C VAL A 78 10.69 -2.96 -1.11
N GLY A 79 10.30 -2.15 -2.09
CA GLY A 79 9.81 -2.61 -3.39
C GLY A 79 10.96 -3.08 -4.29
N GLY A 80 10.59 -3.79 -5.34
CA GLY A 80 11.52 -4.24 -6.37
C GLY A 80 11.72 -3.22 -7.49
N ASN A 81 12.46 -3.62 -8.52
CA ASN A 81 12.74 -2.75 -9.68
C ASN A 81 11.49 -2.53 -10.54
N GLU A 82 10.65 -3.55 -10.64
CA GLU A 82 9.42 -3.52 -11.41
C GLU A 82 8.22 -3.85 -10.51
N ARG A 83 7.01 -3.64 -11.06
CA ARG A 83 5.77 -3.93 -10.35
C ARG A 83 5.70 -5.38 -9.88
N ILE A 84 6.07 -6.31 -10.73
CA ILE A 84 6.02 -7.74 -10.40
C ILE A 84 6.98 -8.08 -9.26
N ASP A 85 8.19 -7.53 -9.28
CA ASP A 85 9.18 -7.74 -8.22
C ASP A 85 8.68 -7.19 -6.88
N THR A 86 8.00 -6.06 -6.94
CA THR A 86 7.39 -5.44 -5.75
C THR A 86 6.31 -6.33 -5.16
N ILE A 87 5.44 -6.88 -6.00
CA ILE A 87 4.38 -7.80 -5.56
C ILE A 87 4.99 -9.06 -4.95
N GLU A 88 6.01 -9.62 -5.58
CA GLU A 88 6.74 -10.79 -5.08
C GLU A 88 7.35 -10.51 -3.68
N ASN A 89 7.98 -9.36 -3.51
CA ASN A 89 8.53 -8.95 -2.21
C ASN A 89 7.45 -8.87 -1.13
N ILE A 90 6.27 -8.36 -1.48
CA ILE A 90 5.13 -8.29 -0.55
C ILE A 90 4.64 -9.68 -0.17
N VAL A 91 4.47 -10.56 -1.14
CA VAL A 91 4.02 -11.95 -0.90
C VAL A 91 5.01 -12.69 -0.02
N ASN A 92 6.30 -12.54 -0.30
CA ASN A 92 7.35 -13.13 0.52
C ASN A 92 7.34 -12.58 1.96
N PHE A 93 7.14 -11.30 2.12
CA PHE A 93 7.00 -10.68 3.44
C PHE A 93 5.81 -11.26 4.22
N ILE A 94 4.66 -11.41 3.58
CA ILE A 94 3.47 -12.03 4.20
C ILE A 94 3.76 -13.47 4.60
N ALA A 95 4.42 -14.24 3.73
CA ALA A 95 4.77 -15.63 3.98
C ALA A 95 5.69 -15.77 5.20
N GLU A 96 6.67 -14.88 5.34
CA GLU A 96 7.59 -14.86 6.49
C GLU A 96 6.91 -14.41 7.78
N LEU A 97 5.93 -13.51 7.69
CA LEU A 97 5.27 -12.94 8.86
C LEU A 97 4.30 -13.92 9.54
N ASN A 98 3.39 -14.51 8.77
CA ASN A 98 2.30 -15.34 9.30
C ASN A 98 2.11 -16.67 8.55
N GLY A 99 2.91 -16.96 7.54
CA GLY A 99 2.60 -17.98 6.56
C GLY A 99 1.47 -17.51 5.63
N VAL A 100 1.18 -18.30 4.61
CA VAL A 100 0.10 -18.03 3.66
C VAL A 100 -0.97 -19.11 3.82
N ASN A 101 -2.23 -18.70 3.93
CA ASN A 101 -3.38 -19.58 4.02
C ASN A 101 -4.29 -19.40 2.81
N ASP A 102 -5.03 -20.46 2.48
CA ASP A 102 -5.92 -20.46 1.31
C ASP A 102 -7.04 -19.41 1.39
N ASP A 103 -7.42 -19.01 2.60
CA ASP A 103 -8.44 -17.98 2.85
C ASP A 103 -7.89 -16.55 2.88
N ASP A 104 -6.58 -16.39 2.76
CA ASP A 104 -5.97 -15.05 2.74
C ASP A 104 -6.33 -14.32 1.46
N LYS A 105 -6.65 -13.04 1.62
CA LYS A 105 -6.99 -12.13 0.51
C LYS A 105 -6.02 -10.97 0.49
N ILE A 106 -5.62 -10.57 -0.70
CA ILE A 106 -4.77 -9.41 -0.88
C ILE A 106 -5.38 -8.44 -1.89
N ILE A 107 -5.53 -7.19 -1.48
CA ILE A 107 -5.89 -6.08 -2.38
C ILE A 107 -4.59 -5.37 -2.74
N ILE A 108 -4.32 -5.26 -4.04
CA ILE A 108 -3.16 -4.54 -4.56
C ILE A 108 -3.62 -3.19 -5.10
N HIS A 109 -3.04 -2.11 -4.59
CA HIS A 109 -3.47 -0.76 -4.93
C HIS A 109 -2.28 0.18 -5.14
N ASP A 110 -2.40 1.07 -6.11
CA ASP A 110 -1.35 2.06 -6.41
C ASP A 110 -1.42 3.25 -5.43
N ALA A 111 -0.28 3.62 -4.86
CA ALA A 111 -0.16 4.72 -3.89
C ALA A 111 -0.64 6.08 -4.44
N VAL A 112 -0.58 6.27 -5.76
CA VAL A 112 -0.97 7.52 -6.44
C VAL A 112 -2.47 7.61 -6.76
N ARG A 113 -3.28 6.68 -6.26
CA ARG A 113 -4.74 6.67 -6.45
C ARG A 113 -5.44 6.94 -5.13
N PRO A 114 -5.55 8.21 -4.69
CA PRO A 114 -6.01 8.55 -3.34
C PRO A 114 -7.52 8.47 -3.13
N PHE A 115 -8.31 8.33 -4.20
CA PHE A 115 -9.78 8.39 -4.14
C PHE A 115 -10.45 7.02 -4.16
N ILE A 116 -9.78 5.99 -3.66
CA ILE A 116 -10.43 4.69 -3.49
C ILE A 116 -11.54 4.80 -2.45
N SER A 117 -12.73 4.27 -2.76
CA SER A 117 -13.86 4.30 -1.83
C SER A 117 -13.88 3.06 -0.94
N GLN A 118 -14.48 3.20 0.25
CA GLN A 118 -14.71 2.07 1.16
C GLN A 118 -15.56 0.99 0.48
N ARG A 119 -16.52 1.40 -0.35
CA ARG A 119 -17.36 0.49 -1.12
C ARG A 119 -16.54 -0.41 -2.06
N ILE A 120 -15.54 0.15 -2.74
CA ILE A 120 -14.67 -0.63 -3.65
C ILE A 120 -13.85 -1.64 -2.84
N ILE A 121 -13.28 -1.25 -1.72
CA ILE A 121 -12.51 -2.14 -0.86
C ILE A 121 -13.39 -3.30 -0.40
N ASP A 122 -14.54 -3.00 0.16
CA ASP A 122 -15.46 -4.01 0.70
C ASP A 122 -16.01 -4.93 -0.39
N SER A 123 -16.37 -4.38 -1.55
CA SER A 123 -16.85 -5.16 -2.69
C SER A 123 -15.78 -6.12 -3.22
N SER A 124 -14.53 -5.67 -3.27
CA SER A 124 -13.40 -6.51 -3.69
C SER A 124 -13.17 -7.67 -2.73
N LEU A 125 -13.18 -7.40 -1.42
CA LEU A 125 -13.04 -8.45 -0.40
C LEU A 125 -14.18 -9.45 -0.46
N SER A 126 -15.41 -8.98 -0.67
CA SER A 126 -16.59 -9.85 -0.78
C SER A 126 -16.51 -10.73 -2.03
N ALA A 127 -16.13 -10.18 -3.16
CA ALA A 127 -15.99 -10.92 -4.41
C ALA A 127 -14.92 -12.01 -4.33
N LEU A 128 -13.84 -11.78 -3.58
CA LEU A 128 -12.78 -12.76 -3.38
C LEU A 128 -13.19 -13.96 -2.51
N VAL A 129 -14.40 -13.98 -1.94
CA VAL A 129 -14.93 -15.17 -1.26
C VAL A 129 -15.24 -16.28 -2.29
N ASP A 130 -15.79 -15.87 -3.45
CA ASP A 130 -16.27 -16.81 -4.48
C ASP A 130 -15.36 -16.87 -5.72
N HIS A 131 -14.41 -15.95 -5.83
CA HIS A 131 -13.52 -15.83 -6.98
C HIS A 131 -12.06 -15.77 -6.53
N SER A 132 -11.17 -16.41 -7.29
CA SER A 132 -9.72 -16.38 -7.01
C SER A 132 -9.05 -15.05 -7.42
N ALA A 133 -9.70 -14.25 -8.26
CA ALA A 133 -9.25 -12.92 -8.64
C ALA A 133 -10.45 -12.05 -9.06
N VAL A 134 -10.33 -10.77 -8.84
CA VAL A 134 -11.37 -9.77 -9.14
C VAL A 134 -10.75 -8.57 -9.86
#